data_4cc6d04c462a16db56a62cd3fc130a54
#
_entry.id   4cc6d04c462a16db56a62cd3fc130a54
#
_cell.length_a   1.000
_cell.length_b   1.000
_cell.length_c   1.000
_cell.angle_alpha   90.00
_cell.angle_beta   90.00
_cell.angle_gamma   90.00
#
_symmetry.space_group_name_H-M   'P 1'
#
loop_
_entity.id
_entity.type
_entity.pdbx_description
1 polymer ?
#
loop_
_entity_poly.entity_id
_entity_poly.type
_entity_poly.pdbx_seq_one_letter_code
_entity_poly.pdbx_strand_id
1 'polypeptide(L)'
;MDNNTWNVLQQHEVNKKLTQDLIVALENCGDSYEDFKSFFTNGLGTFSKMMTKIGDFFYKFSEGNNSEINIYCKQMKGYAKDLEKLHKGNPLLFTTYGGTTVPYIEGCTKDLYTLSNDLIKVNQLLEHKMEKIFTYVNKVLSLTISNKEYQTSKKPIHDSELTDMVKLDKDLEAFFKNTMSVNQRRDSLPLTEIVPNFKSLQEAVENIIKTANYTTLKDIRGFNEETQDIKKNTDYLLEVLDEGSTVIEISRIQYLSKVLDITGSICTYVSGITTLYMDMCKTVIAITKILKS
;
A
#
# COMPACT_ATOMS: atom_id res chain seq x y z
N MET A 1 4.82 -9.99 -15.00
CA MET A 1 4.47 -10.34 -13.60
C MET A 1 3.08 -9.82 -13.36
N ASP A 2 2.13 -10.69 -13.09
CA ASP A 2 0.79 -10.25 -12.73
C ASP A 2 0.86 -9.58 -11.36
N ASN A 3 0.70 -8.25 -11.35
CA ASN A 3 0.61 -7.47 -10.14
C ASN A 3 -0.80 -7.66 -9.54
N ASN A 4 -1.04 -8.77 -8.88
CA ASN A 4 -2.24 -8.95 -8.07
C ASN A 4 -1.93 -8.61 -6.60
N THR A 5 -2.97 -8.37 -5.81
CA THR A 5 -2.84 -7.98 -4.39
C THR A 5 -2.01 -8.99 -3.60
N TRP A 6 -2.17 -10.28 -3.90
CA TRP A 6 -1.44 -11.36 -3.24
C TRP A 6 0.07 -11.28 -3.47
N ASN A 7 0.52 -11.07 -4.72
CA ASN A 7 1.93 -10.96 -5.05
C ASN A 7 2.59 -9.74 -4.38
N VAL A 8 1.86 -8.62 -4.30
CA VAL A 8 2.33 -7.41 -3.59
C VAL A 8 2.53 -7.72 -2.11
N LEU A 9 1.59 -8.41 -1.46
CA LEU A 9 1.69 -8.75 -0.04
C LEU A 9 2.78 -9.79 0.24
N GLN A 10 2.96 -10.81 -0.62
CA GLN A 10 4.05 -11.77 -0.47
C GLN A 10 5.42 -11.09 -0.56
N GLN A 11 5.59 -10.15 -1.49
CA GLN A 11 6.83 -9.38 -1.59
C GLN A 11 7.05 -8.52 -0.33
N HIS A 12 5.97 -8.01 0.27
CA HIS A 12 6.05 -7.29 1.53
C HIS A 12 6.59 -8.16 2.67
N GLU A 13 6.06 -9.38 2.85
CA GLU A 13 6.52 -10.30 3.90
C GLU A 13 8.02 -10.61 3.75
N VAL A 14 8.49 -10.82 2.52
CA VAL A 14 9.93 -11.03 2.25
C VAL A 14 10.75 -9.79 2.61
N ASN A 15 10.30 -8.60 2.22
CA ASN A 15 11.00 -7.35 2.52
C ASN A 15 11.00 -7.07 4.03
N LYS A 16 9.86 -7.27 4.71
CA LYS A 16 9.72 -7.09 6.17
C LYS A 16 10.68 -8.00 6.94
N LYS A 17 10.78 -9.27 6.54
CA LYS A 17 11.71 -10.21 7.17
C LYS A 17 13.16 -9.76 6.99
N LEU A 18 13.57 -9.36 5.78
CA LEU A 18 14.91 -8.87 5.50
C LEU A 18 15.26 -7.64 6.35
N THR A 19 14.31 -6.71 6.52
CA THR A 19 14.52 -5.51 7.31
C THR A 19 14.56 -5.82 8.81
N GLN A 20 13.72 -6.75 9.29
CA GLN A 20 13.76 -7.22 10.68
C GLN A 20 15.09 -7.93 11.01
N ASP A 21 15.56 -8.80 10.11
CA ASP A 21 16.85 -9.47 10.27
C ASP A 21 18.00 -8.44 10.33
N LEU A 22 17.90 -7.35 9.55
CA LEU A 22 18.85 -6.23 9.59
C LEU A 22 18.80 -5.49 10.94
N ILE A 23 17.61 -5.15 11.44
CA ILE A 23 17.44 -4.46 12.74
C ILE A 23 18.01 -5.32 13.85
N VAL A 24 17.70 -6.61 13.89
CA VAL A 24 18.25 -7.56 14.87
C VAL A 24 19.78 -7.66 14.76
N ALA A 25 20.32 -7.68 13.56
CA ALA A 25 21.76 -7.67 13.34
C ALA A 25 22.41 -6.37 13.85
N LEU A 26 21.75 -5.21 13.60
CA LEU A 26 22.20 -3.90 14.11
C LEU A 26 22.15 -3.81 15.65
N GLU A 27 21.15 -4.43 16.28
CA GLU A 27 21.02 -4.48 17.74
C GLU A 27 22.06 -5.41 18.39
N ASN A 28 22.48 -6.45 17.67
CA ASN A 28 23.44 -7.46 18.13
C ASN A 28 24.87 -7.25 17.60
N CYS A 29 25.10 -6.28 16.72
CA CYS A 29 26.44 -5.93 16.28
C CYS A 29 27.26 -5.48 17.49
N GLY A 30 28.27 -6.28 17.84
CA GLY A 30 29.26 -5.93 18.85
C GLY A 30 30.01 -4.65 18.49
N ASP A 31 30.97 -4.25 19.32
CA ASP A 31 31.62 -2.95 19.38
C ASP A 31 32.38 -2.46 18.13
N SER A 32 32.24 -3.11 16.97
CA SER A 32 32.89 -2.69 15.73
C SER A 32 32.00 -1.76 14.89
N TYR A 33 32.39 -0.49 14.83
CA TYR A 33 31.76 0.53 13.98
C TYR A 33 31.73 0.12 12.49
N GLU A 34 32.76 -0.57 12.01
CA GLU A 34 32.85 -1.00 10.60
C GLU A 34 31.82 -2.08 10.24
N ASP A 35 31.59 -3.06 11.13
CA ASP A 35 30.56 -4.08 10.93
C ASP A 35 29.16 -3.42 10.94
N PHE A 36 28.94 -2.52 11.90
CA PHE A 36 27.70 -1.75 11.97
C PHE A 36 27.48 -0.91 10.71
N LYS A 37 28.50 -0.19 10.22
CA LYS A 37 28.46 0.59 8.98
C LYS A 37 28.10 -0.29 7.79
N SER A 38 28.74 -1.45 7.65
CA SER A 38 28.49 -2.39 6.55
C SER A 38 27.04 -2.89 6.55
N PHE A 39 26.51 -3.29 7.71
CA PHE A 39 25.11 -3.71 7.83
C PHE A 39 24.13 -2.60 7.48
N PHE A 40 24.37 -1.39 7.99
CA PHE A 40 23.51 -0.24 7.71
C PHE A 40 23.51 0.16 6.25
N THR A 41 24.69 0.19 5.61
CA THR A 41 24.84 0.49 4.17
C THR A 41 24.06 -0.51 3.32
N ASN A 42 24.14 -1.82 3.66
CA ASN A 42 23.35 -2.85 2.99
C ASN A 42 21.84 -2.64 3.17
N GLY A 43 21.39 -2.26 4.37
CA GLY A 43 20.00 -1.96 4.68
C GLY A 43 19.49 -0.76 3.91
N LEU A 44 20.24 0.34 3.88
CA LEU A 44 19.91 1.52 3.07
C LEU A 44 19.82 1.19 1.59
N GLY A 45 20.76 0.41 1.05
CA GLY A 45 20.71 -0.03 -0.34
C GLY A 45 19.47 -0.86 -0.65
N THR A 46 19.03 -1.72 0.29
CA THR A 46 17.80 -2.50 0.17
C THR A 46 16.58 -1.60 0.21
N PHE A 47 16.55 -0.62 1.13
CA PHE A 47 15.48 0.36 1.23
C PHE A 47 15.37 1.23 -0.02
N SER A 48 16.49 1.75 -0.55
CA SER A 48 16.52 2.53 -1.80
C SER A 48 15.93 1.74 -2.98
N LYS A 49 16.30 0.46 -3.13
CA LYS A 49 15.72 -0.43 -4.15
C LYS A 49 14.23 -0.66 -3.94
N MET A 50 13.78 -0.78 -2.70
CA MET A 50 12.37 -0.92 -2.37
C MET A 50 11.60 0.35 -2.73
N MET A 51 12.11 1.55 -2.37
CA MET A 51 11.49 2.82 -2.71
C MET A 51 11.43 3.05 -4.22
N THR A 52 12.44 2.60 -4.99
CA THR A 52 12.39 2.60 -6.45
C THR A 52 11.20 1.78 -6.97
N LYS A 53 11.03 0.53 -6.49
CA LYS A 53 9.91 -0.33 -6.92
C LYS A 53 8.55 0.26 -6.56
N ILE A 54 8.44 0.87 -5.38
CA ILE A 54 7.22 1.54 -4.91
C ILE A 54 6.94 2.79 -5.76
N GLY A 55 7.95 3.59 -6.05
CA GLY A 55 7.85 4.73 -6.95
C GLY A 55 7.41 4.33 -8.36
N ASP A 56 8.03 3.31 -8.95
CA ASP A 56 7.64 2.75 -10.25
C ASP A 56 6.20 2.24 -10.24
N PHE A 57 5.77 1.62 -9.13
CA PHE A 57 4.39 1.19 -8.95
C PHE A 57 3.44 2.40 -8.98
N PHE A 58 3.69 3.42 -8.18
CA PHE A 58 2.84 4.62 -8.14
C PHE A 58 2.85 5.37 -9.47
N TYR A 59 4.02 5.46 -10.13
CA TYR A 59 4.14 6.06 -11.46
C TYR A 59 3.23 5.39 -12.48
N LYS A 60 3.26 4.05 -12.54
CA LYS A 60 2.42 3.27 -13.46
C LYS A 60 0.93 3.59 -13.33
N PHE A 61 0.45 3.87 -12.13
CA PHE A 61 -0.97 4.13 -11.87
C PHE A 61 -1.36 5.60 -11.87
N SER A 62 -0.38 6.52 -11.90
CA SER A 62 -0.59 7.96 -11.75
C SER A 62 -0.50 8.77 -13.04
N GLU A 63 -0.09 8.17 -14.17
CA GLU A 63 0.23 8.90 -15.39
C GLU A 63 -1.00 9.54 -16.05
N GLY A 64 -1.25 10.82 -15.72
CA GLY A 64 -2.14 11.73 -16.41
C GLY A 64 -3.63 11.32 -16.46
N ASN A 65 -4.31 11.78 -17.51
CA ASN A 65 -5.71 11.41 -17.78
C ASN A 65 -5.92 9.94 -18.14
N ASN A 66 -4.83 9.22 -18.40
CA ASN A 66 -4.78 7.80 -18.74
C ASN A 66 -4.37 6.91 -17.57
N SER A 67 -4.31 7.45 -16.33
CA SER A 67 -4.02 6.61 -15.16
C SER A 67 -5.03 5.45 -15.10
N GLU A 68 -4.55 4.26 -14.80
CA GLU A 68 -5.43 3.07 -14.68
C GLU A 68 -6.57 3.32 -13.70
N ILE A 69 -6.33 4.02 -12.60
CA ILE A 69 -7.36 4.39 -11.61
C ILE A 69 -8.45 5.26 -12.22
N ASN A 70 -8.09 6.28 -13.01
CA ASN A 70 -9.06 7.14 -13.68
C ASN A 70 -9.88 6.38 -14.73
N ILE A 71 -9.24 5.48 -15.47
CA ILE A 71 -9.92 4.61 -16.45
C ILE A 71 -10.93 3.72 -15.71
N TYR A 72 -10.53 3.03 -14.66
CA TYR A 72 -11.43 2.19 -13.88
C TYR A 72 -12.56 3.00 -13.22
N CYS A 73 -12.28 4.17 -12.65
CA CYS A 73 -13.32 5.02 -12.08
C CYS A 73 -14.38 5.44 -13.11
N LYS A 74 -13.95 5.83 -14.32
CA LYS A 74 -14.89 6.15 -15.42
C LYS A 74 -15.72 4.93 -15.84
N GLN A 75 -15.07 3.76 -15.94
CA GLN A 75 -15.75 2.51 -16.27
C GLN A 75 -16.78 2.13 -15.20
N MET A 76 -16.43 2.23 -13.91
CA MET A 76 -17.36 1.93 -12.80
C MET A 76 -18.60 2.82 -12.85
N LYS A 77 -18.47 4.11 -13.14
CA LYS A 77 -19.61 5.01 -13.36
C LYS A 77 -20.52 4.59 -14.53
N GLY A 78 -19.92 4.03 -15.59
CA GLY A 78 -20.66 3.44 -16.72
C GLY A 78 -21.40 2.17 -16.29
N TYR A 79 -20.69 1.24 -15.64
CA TYR A 79 -21.26 -0.03 -15.17
C TYR A 79 -22.36 0.16 -14.12
N ALA A 80 -22.28 1.15 -13.22
CA ALA A 80 -23.35 1.48 -12.31
C ALA A 80 -24.67 1.77 -13.04
N LYS A 81 -24.62 2.58 -14.11
CA LYS A 81 -25.81 2.87 -14.96
C LYS A 81 -26.31 1.64 -15.72
N ASP A 82 -25.40 0.81 -16.21
CA ASP A 82 -25.76 -0.40 -16.93
C ASP A 82 -26.45 -1.41 -16.01
N LEU A 83 -25.92 -1.61 -14.81
CA LEU A 83 -26.52 -2.48 -13.79
C LEU A 83 -27.92 -2.00 -13.42
N GLU A 84 -28.12 -0.69 -13.21
CA GLU A 84 -29.45 -0.13 -12.92
C GLU A 84 -30.47 -0.44 -14.04
N LYS A 85 -30.07 -0.30 -15.31
CA LYS A 85 -30.91 -0.64 -16.46
C LYS A 85 -31.23 -2.13 -16.54
N LEU A 86 -30.21 -2.99 -16.32
CA LEU A 86 -30.38 -4.45 -16.34
C LEU A 86 -31.37 -4.91 -15.26
N HIS A 87 -31.25 -4.37 -14.04
CA HIS A 87 -32.18 -4.72 -12.96
C HIS A 87 -33.63 -4.28 -13.24
N LYS A 88 -33.81 -3.07 -13.79
CA LYS A 88 -35.13 -2.60 -14.18
C LYS A 88 -35.75 -3.44 -15.30
N GLY A 89 -34.92 -3.93 -16.23
CA GLY A 89 -35.37 -4.76 -17.35
C GLY A 89 -35.70 -6.21 -16.96
N ASN A 90 -34.93 -6.78 -16.03
CA ASN A 90 -35.13 -8.14 -15.55
C ASN A 90 -34.74 -8.28 -14.05
N PRO A 91 -35.68 -8.15 -13.11
CA PRO A 91 -35.40 -8.28 -11.68
C PRO A 91 -34.87 -9.65 -11.25
N LEU A 92 -35.13 -10.71 -12.03
CA LEU A 92 -34.68 -12.07 -11.74
C LEU A 92 -33.28 -12.39 -12.30
N LEU A 93 -32.68 -11.46 -13.04
CA LEU A 93 -31.41 -11.64 -13.73
C LEU A 93 -30.31 -12.21 -12.80
N PHE A 94 -30.20 -11.63 -11.60
CA PHE A 94 -29.19 -12.04 -10.62
C PHE A 94 -29.39 -13.49 -10.13
N THR A 95 -30.63 -13.91 -9.93
CA THR A 95 -30.96 -15.28 -9.55
C THR A 95 -30.66 -16.25 -10.69
N THR A 96 -30.91 -15.86 -11.92
CA THR A 96 -30.64 -16.69 -13.11
C THR A 96 -29.14 -17.00 -13.25
N TYR A 97 -28.29 -16.02 -13.02
CA TYR A 97 -26.84 -16.17 -13.19
C TYR A 97 -26.09 -16.48 -11.87
N GLY A 98 -26.81 -16.66 -10.75
CA GLY A 98 -26.20 -16.81 -9.42
C GLY A 98 -25.17 -17.91 -9.26
N GLY A 99 -25.34 -19.04 -9.99
CA GLY A 99 -24.38 -20.16 -10.02
C GLY A 99 -23.22 -19.99 -11.01
N THR A 100 -23.22 -18.90 -11.83
CA THR A 100 -22.16 -18.69 -12.82
C THR A 100 -20.85 -18.31 -12.13
N THR A 101 -19.76 -18.98 -12.52
CA THR A 101 -18.41 -18.69 -11.99
C THR A 101 -17.86 -17.39 -12.56
N VAL A 102 -17.38 -16.53 -11.68
CA VAL A 102 -16.82 -15.21 -12.01
C VAL A 102 -15.40 -15.12 -11.46
N PRO A 103 -14.44 -14.52 -12.18
CA PRO A 103 -13.12 -14.22 -11.64
C PRO A 103 -13.24 -13.35 -10.38
N TYR A 104 -12.51 -13.74 -9.34
CA TYR A 104 -12.48 -13.04 -8.07
C TYR A 104 -11.05 -12.81 -7.60
N ILE A 105 -10.90 -12.07 -6.52
CA ILE A 105 -9.61 -11.66 -5.97
C ILE A 105 -8.96 -12.86 -5.27
N GLU A 106 -7.84 -13.33 -5.80
CA GLU A 106 -7.12 -14.47 -5.24
C GLU A 106 -6.76 -14.23 -3.77
N GLY A 107 -7.08 -15.20 -2.92
CA GLY A 107 -6.82 -15.14 -1.48
C GLY A 107 -7.80 -14.28 -0.67
N CYS A 108 -8.74 -13.58 -1.30
CA CYS A 108 -9.72 -12.78 -0.57
C CYS A 108 -10.74 -13.66 0.15
N THR A 109 -10.98 -13.35 1.45
CA THR A 109 -11.90 -14.10 2.32
C THR A 109 -13.28 -13.47 2.41
N LYS A 110 -13.46 -12.26 1.86
CA LYS A 110 -14.68 -11.46 1.99
C LYS A 110 -15.43 -11.40 0.67
N ASP A 111 -16.74 -11.26 0.74
CA ASP A 111 -17.54 -10.88 -0.42
C ASP A 111 -17.23 -9.43 -0.87
N LEU A 112 -17.58 -9.10 -2.11
CA LEU A 112 -17.27 -7.82 -2.75
C LEU A 112 -17.90 -6.62 -2.01
N TYR A 113 -19.11 -6.80 -1.46
CA TYR A 113 -19.80 -5.75 -0.72
C TYR A 113 -19.09 -5.43 0.61
N THR A 114 -18.80 -6.45 1.39
CA THR A 114 -18.05 -6.30 2.64
C THR A 114 -16.67 -5.71 2.39
N LEU A 115 -15.97 -6.21 1.37
CA LEU A 115 -14.66 -5.71 0.98
C LEU A 115 -14.69 -4.24 0.57
N SER A 116 -15.71 -3.81 -0.19
CA SER A 116 -15.85 -2.41 -0.62
C SER A 116 -16.09 -1.45 0.55
N ASN A 117 -16.84 -1.88 1.55
CA ASN A 117 -17.03 -1.11 2.77
C ASN A 117 -15.74 -0.99 3.60
N ASP A 118 -14.99 -2.07 3.71
CA ASP A 118 -13.72 -2.06 4.45
C ASP A 118 -12.66 -1.24 3.71
N LEU A 119 -12.68 -1.24 2.38
CA LEU A 119 -11.79 -0.40 1.57
C LEU A 119 -12.06 1.10 1.79
N ILE A 120 -13.31 1.51 1.98
CA ILE A 120 -13.65 2.90 2.37
C ILE A 120 -13.02 3.22 3.73
N LYS A 121 -13.19 2.36 4.73
CA LYS A 121 -12.66 2.58 6.09
C LYS A 121 -11.13 2.72 6.10
N VAL A 122 -10.43 1.87 5.36
CA VAL A 122 -8.96 1.93 5.30
C VAL A 122 -8.47 3.17 4.55
N ASN A 123 -9.17 3.61 3.52
CA ASN A 123 -8.83 4.87 2.84
C ASN A 123 -9.10 6.08 3.72
N GLN A 124 -10.17 6.09 4.53
CA GLN A 124 -10.41 7.11 5.56
C GLN A 124 -9.30 7.13 6.61
N LEU A 125 -8.80 5.96 7.00
CA LEU A 125 -7.66 5.86 7.93
C LEU A 125 -6.39 6.48 7.35
N LEU A 126 -6.14 6.35 6.06
CA LEU A 126 -4.97 6.87 5.35
C LEU A 126 -5.07 8.35 4.98
N GLU A 127 -6.29 8.91 4.99
CA GLU A 127 -6.55 10.29 4.52
C GLU A 127 -5.66 11.29 5.26
N HIS A 128 -4.92 12.11 4.50
CA HIS A 128 -3.95 13.11 4.99
C HIS A 128 -2.77 12.56 5.82
N LYS A 129 -2.59 11.24 5.92
CA LYS A 129 -1.47 10.67 6.68
C LYS A 129 -0.23 10.46 5.84
N MET A 130 -0.39 10.09 4.57
CA MET A 130 0.76 9.77 3.71
C MET A 130 1.68 10.96 3.50
N GLU A 131 1.14 12.15 3.23
CA GLU A 131 1.91 13.40 3.11
C GLU A 131 2.72 13.68 4.39
N LYS A 132 2.09 13.53 5.56
CA LYS A 132 2.77 13.72 6.85
C LYS A 132 3.92 12.73 7.05
N ILE A 133 3.70 11.46 6.67
CA ILE A 133 4.72 10.41 6.75
C ILE A 133 5.92 10.77 5.86
N PHE A 134 5.69 11.12 4.61
CA PHE A 134 6.77 11.46 3.68
C PHE A 134 7.54 12.69 4.13
N THR A 135 6.85 13.74 4.56
CA THR A 135 7.47 14.94 5.13
C THR A 135 8.33 14.60 6.35
N TYR A 136 7.83 13.74 7.24
CA TYR A 136 8.56 13.31 8.42
C TYR A 136 9.81 12.49 8.06
N VAL A 137 9.70 11.52 7.16
CA VAL A 137 10.83 10.68 6.71
C VAL A 137 11.92 11.53 6.08
N ASN A 138 11.56 12.46 5.18
CA ASN A 138 12.51 13.38 4.55
C ASN A 138 13.20 14.28 5.60
N LYS A 139 12.47 14.73 6.62
CA LYS A 139 13.04 15.48 7.75
C LYS A 139 14.05 14.63 8.53
N VAL A 140 13.73 13.38 8.86
CA VAL A 140 14.64 12.47 9.59
C VAL A 140 15.90 12.18 8.77
N LEU A 141 15.77 11.90 7.48
CA LEU A 141 16.89 11.71 6.57
C LEU A 141 17.79 12.94 6.53
N SER A 142 17.22 14.13 6.31
CA SER A 142 17.96 15.39 6.24
C SER A 142 18.71 15.71 7.54
N LEU A 143 18.10 15.46 8.70
CA LEU A 143 18.75 15.66 10.00
C LEU A 143 19.89 14.66 10.22
N THR A 144 19.75 13.41 9.76
CA THR A 144 20.78 12.38 9.84
C THR A 144 21.98 12.77 8.96
N ILE A 145 21.75 13.18 7.72
CA ILE A 145 22.78 13.63 6.77
C ILE A 145 23.54 14.85 7.30
N SER A 146 22.83 15.84 7.82
CA SER A 146 23.45 17.08 8.28
C SER A 146 24.22 16.95 9.61
N ASN A 147 24.21 15.77 10.23
CA ASN A 147 24.78 15.50 11.54
C ASN A 147 24.32 16.53 12.61
N LYS A 148 23.21 17.24 12.36
CA LYS A 148 22.60 18.13 13.33
C LYS A 148 21.88 17.25 14.34
N GLU A 149 22.06 17.58 15.63
CA GLU A 149 21.26 16.95 16.65
C GLU A 149 19.78 17.02 16.26
N TYR A 150 19.00 15.98 16.54
CA TYR A 150 17.55 16.02 16.49
C TYR A 150 17.09 17.02 17.58
N GLN A 151 17.57 18.25 17.47
CA GLN A 151 17.25 19.30 18.42
C GLN A 151 15.84 19.81 18.14
N THR A 152 14.95 19.21 18.88
CA THR A 152 13.92 20.03 19.47
C THR A 152 13.93 19.74 20.96
N SER A 153 14.52 20.68 21.71
CA SER A 153 14.38 20.76 23.17
C SER A 153 14.60 19.44 23.94
N LYS A 154 15.68 19.33 24.68
CA LYS A 154 15.95 18.58 25.94
C LYS A 154 15.05 17.40 26.36
N LYS A 155 14.16 16.91 25.49
CA LYS A 155 13.38 15.68 25.67
C LYS A 155 13.84 14.68 24.61
N PRO A 156 14.06 13.40 24.99
CA PRO A 156 14.17 12.35 24.00
C PRO A 156 12.95 12.52 23.09
N ILE A 157 13.15 12.38 21.77
CA ILE A 157 12.07 12.47 20.80
C ILE A 157 11.02 11.45 21.23
N HIS A 158 10.06 11.86 22.04
CA HIS A 158 8.79 11.19 22.15
C HIS A 158 8.10 11.48 20.82
N ASP A 159 8.44 10.67 19.88
CA ASP A 159 8.10 10.84 18.53
C ASP A 159 6.66 10.41 18.36
N SER A 160 5.77 11.36 18.54
CA SER A 160 4.35 11.18 18.27
C SER A 160 4.16 10.69 16.84
N GLU A 161 4.95 11.23 15.90
CA GLU A 161 4.91 10.85 14.49
C GLU A 161 5.31 9.37 14.28
N LEU A 162 6.40 8.91 14.88
CA LEU A 162 6.80 7.51 14.79
C LEU A 162 5.77 6.60 15.47
N THR A 163 5.22 7.02 16.61
CA THR A 163 4.18 6.25 17.31
C THR A 163 2.92 6.13 16.45
N ASP A 164 2.52 7.22 15.79
CA ASP A 164 1.38 7.23 14.86
C ASP A 164 1.64 6.35 13.62
N MET A 165 2.87 6.35 13.11
CA MET A 165 3.28 5.48 12.00
C MET A 165 3.23 4.00 12.40
N VAL A 166 3.76 3.63 13.58
CA VAL A 166 3.70 2.26 14.12
C VAL A 166 2.26 1.78 14.28
N LYS A 167 1.38 2.66 14.76
CA LYS A 167 -0.04 2.36 14.91
C LYS A 167 -0.69 2.15 13.55
N LEU A 168 -0.44 3.04 12.59
CA LEU A 168 -0.97 2.94 11.24
C LEU A 168 -0.52 1.65 10.55
N ASP A 169 0.77 1.29 10.66
CA ASP A 169 1.32 0.05 10.11
C ASP A 169 0.58 -1.18 10.64
N LYS A 170 0.36 -1.26 11.96
CA LYS A 170 -0.41 -2.33 12.59
C LYS A 170 -1.87 -2.38 12.14
N ASP A 171 -2.51 -1.22 11.99
CA ASP A 171 -3.90 -1.15 11.54
C ASP A 171 -4.03 -1.65 10.09
N LEU A 172 -3.07 -1.31 9.22
CA LEU A 172 -2.99 -1.78 7.83
C LEU A 172 -2.69 -3.29 7.77
N GLU A 173 -1.73 -3.76 8.57
CA GLU A 173 -1.44 -5.20 8.68
C GLU A 173 -2.68 -5.98 9.10
N ALA A 174 -3.41 -5.50 10.11
CA ALA A 174 -4.65 -6.12 10.57
C ALA A 174 -5.74 -6.13 9.47
N PHE A 175 -5.86 -5.04 8.70
CA PHE A 175 -6.79 -5.00 7.56
C PHE A 175 -6.49 -6.11 6.56
N PHE A 176 -5.22 -6.28 6.13
CA PHE A 176 -4.85 -7.30 5.16
C PHE A 176 -4.95 -8.72 5.74
N LYS A 177 -4.53 -8.97 6.97
CA LYS A 177 -4.70 -10.27 7.65
C LYS A 177 -6.17 -10.69 7.75
N ASN A 178 -7.08 -9.73 7.94
CA ASN A 178 -8.52 -9.98 8.00
C ASN A 178 -9.19 -10.08 6.61
N THR A 179 -8.48 -9.70 5.55
CA THR A 179 -9.02 -9.63 4.18
C THR A 179 -8.48 -10.75 3.31
N MET A 180 -7.23 -11.15 3.51
CA MET A 180 -6.51 -12.09 2.65
C MET A 180 -6.10 -13.34 3.42
N SER A 181 -6.18 -14.52 2.78
CA SER A 181 -5.75 -15.78 3.37
C SER A 181 -4.99 -16.65 2.36
N VAL A 182 -3.87 -17.19 2.79
CA VAL A 182 -3.05 -18.15 2.01
C VAL A 182 -3.85 -19.41 1.65
N ASN A 183 -4.80 -19.78 2.51
CA ASN A 183 -5.57 -21.02 2.36
C ASN A 183 -6.75 -20.89 1.37
N GLN A 184 -7.09 -19.68 0.93
CA GLN A 184 -8.19 -19.41 -0.01
C GLN A 184 -7.66 -18.96 -1.37
N ARG A 185 -6.90 -19.81 -2.05
CA ARG A 185 -6.36 -19.53 -3.40
C ARG A 185 -7.38 -19.79 -4.51
N ARG A 186 -8.65 -19.41 -4.31
CA ARG A 186 -9.62 -19.45 -5.39
C ARG A 186 -9.56 -18.12 -6.14
N ASP A 187 -9.31 -18.20 -7.43
CA ASP A 187 -9.29 -17.06 -8.37
C ASP A 187 -10.65 -16.83 -9.06
N SER A 188 -11.61 -17.70 -8.76
CA SER A 188 -12.96 -17.64 -9.32
C SER A 188 -13.98 -18.29 -8.37
N LEU A 189 -15.14 -17.68 -8.25
CA LEU A 189 -16.23 -18.08 -7.35
C LEU A 189 -17.60 -17.96 -8.04
N PRO A 190 -18.63 -18.70 -7.60
CA PRO A 190 -20.02 -18.43 -8.00
C PRO A 190 -20.41 -17.00 -7.70
N LEU A 191 -21.20 -16.37 -8.57
CA LEU A 191 -21.63 -14.99 -8.40
C LEU A 191 -22.27 -14.73 -7.03
N THR A 192 -23.07 -15.64 -6.53
CA THR A 192 -23.72 -15.55 -5.20
C THR A 192 -22.76 -15.61 -4.01
N GLU A 193 -21.56 -16.19 -4.19
CA GLU A 193 -20.51 -16.17 -3.17
C GLU A 193 -19.73 -14.85 -3.21
N ILE A 194 -19.61 -14.21 -4.40
CA ILE A 194 -18.94 -12.92 -4.56
C ILE A 194 -19.83 -11.79 -4.06
N VAL A 195 -21.14 -11.85 -4.36
CA VAL A 195 -22.12 -10.84 -3.95
C VAL A 195 -23.44 -11.53 -3.61
N PRO A 196 -24.01 -11.27 -2.42
CA PRO A 196 -25.23 -12.01 -1.99
C PRO A 196 -26.48 -11.68 -2.80
N ASN A 197 -26.58 -10.47 -3.36
CA ASN A 197 -27.73 -10.04 -4.15
C ASN A 197 -27.42 -8.80 -4.99
N PHE A 198 -28.36 -8.42 -5.87
CA PHE A 198 -28.18 -7.31 -6.78
C PHE A 198 -27.98 -5.96 -6.07
N LYS A 199 -28.69 -5.72 -4.97
CA LYS A 199 -28.56 -4.49 -4.19
C LYS A 199 -27.14 -4.35 -3.61
N SER A 200 -26.60 -5.43 -3.05
CA SER A 200 -25.22 -5.46 -2.55
C SER A 200 -24.20 -5.21 -3.66
N LEU A 201 -24.47 -5.68 -4.89
CA LEU A 201 -23.63 -5.36 -6.05
C LEU A 201 -23.65 -3.86 -6.37
N GLN A 202 -24.83 -3.24 -6.38
CA GLN A 202 -24.95 -1.80 -6.64
C GLN A 202 -24.22 -0.98 -5.57
N GLU A 203 -24.43 -1.32 -4.29
CA GLU A 203 -23.74 -0.64 -3.17
C GLU A 203 -22.22 -0.83 -3.23
N ALA A 204 -21.75 -2.02 -3.61
CA ALA A 204 -20.31 -2.26 -3.80
C ALA A 204 -19.74 -1.36 -4.91
N VAL A 205 -20.43 -1.25 -6.06
CA VAL A 205 -19.99 -0.38 -7.16
C VAL A 205 -19.97 1.09 -6.74
N GLU A 206 -20.99 1.56 -5.99
CA GLU A 206 -21.00 2.92 -5.44
C GLU A 206 -19.82 3.16 -4.47
N ASN A 207 -19.52 2.19 -3.62
CA ASN A 207 -18.39 2.25 -2.70
C ASN A 207 -17.06 2.30 -3.45
N ILE A 208 -16.89 1.51 -4.51
CA ILE A 208 -15.70 1.55 -5.38
C ILE A 208 -15.56 2.95 -6.02
N ILE A 209 -16.64 3.53 -6.51
CA ILE A 209 -16.63 4.88 -7.08
C ILE A 209 -16.26 5.93 -6.02
N LYS A 210 -16.79 5.81 -4.80
CA LYS A 210 -16.45 6.69 -3.68
C LYS A 210 -14.96 6.56 -3.30
N THR A 211 -14.45 5.34 -3.26
CA THR A 211 -13.06 5.06 -2.90
C THR A 211 -12.07 5.77 -3.83
N ALA A 212 -12.36 5.86 -5.12
CA ALA A 212 -11.51 6.58 -6.07
C ALA A 212 -11.36 8.09 -5.80
N ASN A 213 -12.20 8.67 -4.94
CA ASN A 213 -12.15 10.09 -4.59
C ASN A 213 -11.32 10.36 -3.32
N TYR A 214 -10.90 9.32 -2.57
CA TYR A 214 -10.01 9.51 -1.43
C TYR A 214 -8.61 9.93 -1.86
N THR A 215 -7.95 10.74 -1.05
CA THR A 215 -6.61 11.27 -1.33
C THR A 215 -5.61 10.16 -1.61
N THR A 216 -5.70 9.01 -0.94
CA THR A 216 -4.80 7.86 -1.14
C THR A 216 -4.75 7.38 -2.59
N LEU A 217 -5.88 7.40 -3.31
CA LEU A 217 -5.92 6.99 -4.72
C LEU A 217 -5.83 8.18 -5.68
N LYS A 218 -6.27 9.36 -5.24
CA LYS A 218 -6.29 10.57 -6.05
C LYS A 218 -4.91 11.20 -6.17
N ASP A 219 -4.13 11.17 -5.08
CA ASP A 219 -2.84 11.83 -4.97
C ASP A 219 -1.64 10.87 -5.16
N ILE A 220 -1.89 9.70 -5.75
CA ILE A 220 -0.86 8.69 -6.05
C ILE A 220 0.32 9.29 -6.84
N ARG A 221 0.09 10.32 -7.64
CA ARG A 221 1.16 11.04 -8.34
C ARG A 221 2.10 11.74 -7.34
N GLY A 222 1.54 12.45 -6.36
CA GLY A 222 2.33 13.06 -5.29
C GLY A 222 3.16 12.02 -4.54
N PHE A 223 2.61 10.85 -4.29
CA PHE A 223 3.34 9.75 -3.63
C PHE A 223 4.53 9.25 -4.46
N ASN A 224 4.42 9.23 -5.79
CA ASN A 224 5.56 8.91 -6.64
C ASN A 224 6.69 9.95 -6.49
N GLU A 225 6.36 11.23 -6.53
CA GLU A 225 7.34 12.32 -6.36
C GLU A 225 8.01 12.22 -4.99
N GLU A 226 7.25 12.04 -3.92
CA GLU A 226 7.76 11.90 -2.55
C GLU A 226 8.64 10.64 -2.36
N THR A 227 8.27 9.52 -2.97
CA THR A 227 9.10 8.29 -2.90
C THR A 227 10.42 8.46 -3.64
N GLN A 228 10.45 9.23 -4.74
CA GLN A 228 11.68 9.55 -5.44
C GLN A 228 12.58 10.47 -4.61
N ASP A 229 12.02 11.44 -3.90
CA ASP A 229 12.79 12.32 -3.01
C ASP A 229 13.37 11.55 -1.82
N ILE A 230 12.60 10.65 -1.21
CA ILE A 230 13.11 9.76 -0.16
C ILE A 230 14.25 8.89 -0.68
N LYS A 231 14.08 8.30 -1.88
CA LYS A 231 15.14 7.52 -2.53
C LYS A 231 16.40 8.34 -2.72
N LYS A 232 16.29 9.53 -3.31
CA LYS A 232 17.41 10.44 -3.57
C LYS A 232 18.16 10.82 -2.29
N ASN A 233 17.43 11.14 -1.23
CA ASN A 233 18.01 11.45 0.07
C ASN A 233 18.69 10.21 0.70
N THR A 234 18.14 9.02 0.48
CA THR A 234 18.74 7.76 0.94
C THR A 234 20.02 7.43 0.19
N ASP A 235 20.04 7.62 -1.14
CA ASP A 235 21.24 7.42 -1.97
C ASP A 235 22.34 8.42 -1.59
N TYR A 236 22.00 9.67 -1.33
CA TYR A 236 22.96 10.66 -0.85
C TYR A 236 23.54 10.30 0.54
N LEU A 237 22.72 9.77 1.44
CA LEU A 237 23.22 9.27 2.73
C LEU A 237 24.22 8.12 2.53
N LEU A 238 23.97 7.22 1.57
CA LEU A 238 24.91 6.14 1.21
C LEU A 238 26.25 6.69 0.75
N GLU A 239 26.24 7.69 -0.13
CA GLU A 239 27.47 8.35 -0.62
C GLU A 239 28.27 8.96 0.53
N VAL A 240 27.61 9.72 1.43
CA VAL A 240 28.25 10.34 2.61
C VAL A 240 28.88 9.29 3.54
N LEU A 241 28.24 8.16 3.71
CA LEU A 241 28.75 7.06 4.53
C LEU A 241 29.97 6.37 3.88
N ASP A 242 29.93 6.17 2.55
CA ASP A 242 31.02 5.52 1.82
C ASP A 242 32.28 6.40 1.75
N GLU A 243 32.14 7.69 1.62
CA GLU A 243 33.25 8.65 1.64
C GLU A 243 33.98 8.71 3.00
N GLY A 244 33.36 8.20 4.05
CA GLY A 244 33.96 8.18 5.40
C GLY A 244 34.18 9.54 6.03
N SER A 245 33.63 10.59 5.42
CA SER A 245 33.82 12.00 5.81
C SER A 245 33.01 12.39 7.06
N THR A 246 32.02 11.58 7.44
CA THR A 246 31.10 11.90 8.52
C THR A 246 30.87 10.68 9.42
N VAL A 247 31.12 10.82 10.71
CA VAL A 247 30.76 9.82 11.72
C VAL A 247 29.35 10.12 12.20
N ILE A 248 28.42 9.21 11.93
CA ILE A 248 27.03 9.33 12.40
C ILE A 248 26.88 8.46 13.66
N GLU A 249 26.24 9.00 14.68
CA GLU A 249 25.97 8.25 15.92
C GLU A 249 25.09 7.02 15.67
N ILE A 250 25.45 5.90 16.25
CA ILE A 250 24.75 4.60 16.13
C ILE A 250 23.26 4.74 16.48
N SER A 251 22.93 5.47 17.54
CA SER A 251 21.56 5.72 17.97
C SER A 251 20.69 6.39 16.89
N ARG A 252 21.29 7.30 16.10
CA ARG A 252 20.59 7.97 14.98
C ARG A 252 20.34 7.02 13.84
N ILE A 253 21.30 6.18 13.55
CA ILE A 253 21.18 5.17 12.50
C ILE A 253 20.10 4.15 12.85
N GLN A 254 20.08 3.66 14.10
CA GLN A 254 19.05 2.75 14.59
C GLN A 254 17.64 3.38 14.50
N TYR A 255 17.54 4.65 14.89
CA TYR A 255 16.29 5.40 14.77
C TYR A 255 15.84 5.54 13.31
N LEU A 256 16.74 5.97 12.42
CA LEU A 256 16.46 6.09 10.99
C LEU A 256 16.04 4.75 10.40
N SER A 257 16.77 3.66 10.70
CA SER A 257 16.42 2.32 10.21
C SER A 257 14.98 1.94 10.56
N LYS A 258 14.55 2.23 11.80
CA LYS A 258 13.19 1.97 12.26
C LYS A 258 12.14 2.80 11.51
N VAL A 259 12.43 4.08 11.28
CA VAL A 259 11.56 4.96 10.49
C VAL A 259 11.42 4.48 9.05
N LEU A 260 12.54 4.09 8.43
CA LEU A 260 12.55 3.60 7.05
C LEU A 260 11.82 2.27 6.91
N ASP A 261 11.99 1.34 7.86
CA ASP A 261 11.29 0.05 7.86
C ASP A 261 9.77 0.24 7.88
N ILE A 262 9.27 1.02 8.84
CA ILE A 262 7.84 1.28 8.96
C ILE A 262 7.31 2.01 7.72
N THR A 263 8.08 2.95 7.17
CA THR A 263 7.71 3.66 5.93
C THR A 263 7.55 2.69 4.76
N GLY A 264 8.52 1.81 4.57
CA GLY A 264 8.47 0.79 3.52
C GLY A 264 7.27 -0.14 3.67
N SER A 265 6.97 -0.56 4.90
CA SER A 265 5.79 -1.37 5.24
C SER A 265 4.50 -0.64 4.87
N ILE A 266 4.31 0.60 5.33
CA ILE A 266 3.12 1.41 5.01
C ILE A 266 2.97 1.61 3.50
N CYS A 267 4.03 1.99 2.79
CA CYS A 267 4.00 2.20 1.34
C CYS A 267 3.60 0.91 0.60
N THR A 268 4.05 -0.24 1.07
CA THR A 268 3.67 -1.54 0.48
C THR A 268 2.20 -1.83 0.71
N TYR A 269 1.66 -1.55 1.90
CA TYR A 269 0.22 -1.69 2.16
C TYR A 269 -0.61 -0.73 1.29
N VAL A 270 -0.17 0.50 1.09
CA VAL A 270 -0.85 1.45 0.17
C VAL A 270 -0.84 0.93 -1.27
N SER A 271 0.27 0.32 -1.70
CA SER A 271 0.35 -0.36 -3.00
C SER A 271 -0.64 -1.54 -3.08
N GLY A 272 -0.75 -2.32 -2.01
CA GLY A 272 -1.74 -3.40 -1.88
C GLY A 272 -3.18 -2.90 -1.96
N ILE A 273 -3.52 -1.79 -1.28
CA ILE A 273 -4.85 -1.14 -1.32
C ILE A 273 -5.19 -0.69 -2.75
N THR A 274 -4.22 -0.10 -3.44
CA THR A 274 -4.39 0.34 -4.84
C THR A 274 -4.66 -0.84 -5.76
N THR A 275 -3.90 -1.93 -5.61
CA THR A 275 -4.10 -3.16 -6.39
C THR A 275 -5.46 -3.79 -6.08
N LEU A 276 -5.84 -3.85 -4.80
CA LEU A 276 -7.13 -4.37 -4.36
C LEU A 276 -8.30 -3.60 -4.99
N TYR A 277 -8.21 -2.26 -5.03
CA TYR A 277 -9.19 -1.41 -5.72
C TYR A 277 -9.35 -1.82 -7.19
N MET A 278 -8.23 -2.03 -7.90
CA MET A 278 -8.29 -2.42 -9.31
C MET A 278 -8.85 -3.83 -9.52
N ASP A 279 -8.50 -4.76 -8.66
CA ASP A 279 -9.00 -6.14 -8.73
C ASP A 279 -10.51 -6.18 -8.47
N MET A 280 -11.02 -5.35 -7.55
CA MET A 280 -12.46 -5.17 -7.36
C MET A 280 -13.14 -4.61 -8.62
N CYS A 281 -12.52 -3.61 -9.28
CA CYS A 281 -13.02 -3.07 -10.54
C CYS A 281 -13.10 -4.14 -11.63
N LYS A 282 -12.06 -4.97 -11.77
CA LYS A 282 -12.04 -6.09 -12.73
C LYS A 282 -13.16 -7.10 -12.45
N THR A 283 -13.39 -7.43 -11.19
CA THR A 283 -14.50 -8.30 -10.77
C THR A 283 -15.85 -7.73 -11.17
N VAL A 284 -16.13 -6.44 -10.91
CA VAL A 284 -17.38 -5.78 -11.33
C VAL A 284 -17.55 -5.82 -12.84
N ILE A 285 -16.47 -5.59 -13.60
CA ILE A 285 -16.50 -5.67 -15.06
C ILE A 285 -16.90 -7.08 -15.52
N ALA A 286 -16.31 -8.12 -14.93
CA ALA A 286 -16.61 -9.51 -15.25
C ALA A 286 -18.07 -9.85 -14.93
N ILE A 287 -18.57 -9.47 -13.73
CA ILE A 287 -19.97 -9.67 -13.34
C ILE A 287 -20.91 -8.98 -14.35
N THR A 288 -20.65 -7.71 -14.67
CA THR A 288 -21.52 -6.95 -15.56
C THR A 288 -21.58 -7.54 -16.96
N LYS A 289 -20.46 -8.09 -17.47
CA LYS A 289 -20.43 -8.77 -18.77
C LYS A 289 -21.31 -10.03 -18.78
N ILE A 290 -21.25 -10.82 -17.70
CA ILE A 290 -22.09 -12.02 -17.54
C ILE A 290 -23.57 -11.65 -17.48
N LEU A 291 -23.92 -10.60 -16.71
CA LEU A 291 -25.32 -10.16 -16.61
C LEU A 291 -25.88 -9.55 -17.90
N LYS A 292 -25.03 -9.19 -18.87
CA LYS A 292 -25.43 -8.67 -20.20
C LYS A 292 -25.53 -9.79 -21.26
N SER A 293 -24.98 -10.97 -21.02
CA SER A 293 -24.98 -12.09 -21.97
C SER A 293 -26.34 -12.79 -21.98
#